data_b2722637466c5b7b5ec0a67c8c6e5dcf
#
_entry.id   b2722637466c5b7b5ec0a67c8c6e5dcf
#
_cell.length_a   1.000
_cell.length_b   1.000
_cell.length_c   1.000
_cell.angle_alpha   90.00
_cell.angle_beta   90.00
_cell.angle_gamma   90.00
#
_symmetry.space_group_name_H-M   'P 1'
#
loop_
_entity.id
_entity.type
_entity.pdbx_description
1 polymer ?
#
loop_
_entity_poly.entity_id
_entity_poly.type
_entity_poly.pdbx_seq_one_letter_code
_entity_poly.pdbx_strand_id
1 'polypeptide(L)'
;MTPRQVIAVTCLYLAALLIVVYFTRATARRIVGAFAGGAVVGCFGIGAIVLGNVFQLWRVPIFWTPWYFVPLFYLGLAISVTPIYLVTWRLARRFGWRGLAVCLGVVAVIGPPRDYLYTMKFPKWMVFAPGVAPILADAATYVGIVAIGHAVMYLVAGPSSEDRLRNKA
;
A
#
# COMPACT_ATOMS: atom_id res chain seq x y z
N MET A 1 -13.48 15.01 0.66
CA MET A 1 -12.82 15.11 1.99
C MET A 1 -12.64 16.57 2.34
N THR A 2 -12.88 16.92 3.60
CA THR A 2 -12.55 18.24 4.14
C THR A 2 -11.05 18.29 4.47
N PRO A 3 -10.40 19.48 4.52
CA PRO A 3 -9.00 19.61 4.94
C PRO A 3 -8.72 18.96 6.30
N ARG A 4 -9.66 19.05 7.25
CA ARG A 4 -9.54 18.40 8.55
C ARG A 4 -9.47 16.88 8.47
N GLN A 5 -10.26 16.27 7.58
CA GLN A 5 -10.21 14.81 7.34
C GLN A 5 -8.89 14.38 6.71
N VAL A 6 -8.35 15.17 5.77
CA VAL A 6 -7.03 14.89 5.17
C VAL A 6 -5.94 14.91 6.24
N ILE A 7 -5.93 15.95 7.08
CA ILE A 7 -4.96 16.07 8.18
C ILE A 7 -5.08 14.87 9.14
N ALA A 8 -6.29 14.53 9.57
CA ALA A 8 -6.52 13.42 10.48
C ALA A 8 -6.03 12.08 9.92
N VAL A 9 -6.32 11.79 8.64
CA VAL A 9 -5.85 10.59 7.95
C VAL A 9 -4.33 10.59 7.81
N THR A 10 -3.72 11.72 7.46
CA THR A 10 -2.26 11.84 7.36
C THR A 10 -1.60 11.60 8.73
N CYS A 11 -2.12 12.19 9.80
CA CYS A 11 -1.62 11.96 11.16
C CYS A 11 -1.74 10.48 11.56
N LEU A 12 -2.84 9.81 11.20
CA LEU A 12 -3.03 8.39 11.47
C LEU A 12 -1.98 7.53 10.76
N TYR A 13 -1.71 7.78 9.46
CA TYR A 13 -0.68 7.04 8.73
C TYR A 13 0.73 7.32 9.24
N LEU A 14 1.03 8.56 9.62
CA LEU A 14 2.33 8.89 10.24
C LEU A 14 2.49 8.20 11.59
N ALA A 15 1.45 8.18 12.41
CA ALA A 15 1.48 7.44 13.68
C ALA A 15 1.68 5.93 13.45
N ALA A 16 0.96 5.34 12.50
CA ALA A 16 1.14 3.94 12.12
C ALA A 16 2.57 3.65 11.64
N LEU A 17 3.15 4.54 10.82
CA LEU A 17 4.52 4.41 10.36
C LEU A 17 5.52 4.44 11.53
N LEU A 18 5.38 5.40 12.46
CA LEU A 18 6.24 5.51 13.64
C LEU A 18 6.15 4.26 14.53
N ILE A 19 4.93 3.76 14.76
CA ILE A 19 4.69 2.53 15.51
C ILE A 19 5.41 1.35 14.83
N VAL A 20 5.22 1.19 13.52
CA VAL A 20 5.83 0.08 12.77
C VAL A 20 7.36 0.19 12.76
N VAL A 21 7.92 1.38 12.56
CA VAL A 21 9.38 1.62 12.65
C VAL A 21 9.91 1.24 14.02
N TYR A 22 9.21 1.62 15.09
CA TYR A 22 9.59 1.27 16.46
C TYR A 22 9.59 -0.24 16.70
N PHE A 23 8.50 -0.93 16.36
CA PHE A 23 8.37 -2.38 16.60
C PHE A 23 9.23 -3.23 15.66
N THR A 24 9.40 -2.82 14.40
CA THR A 24 10.27 -3.54 13.46
C THR A 24 11.76 -3.29 13.70
N ARG A 25 12.10 -2.23 14.46
CA ARG A 25 13.48 -1.77 14.66
C ARG A 25 14.21 -1.58 13.33
N ALA A 26 13.50 -1.00 12.36
CA ALA A 26 14.01 -0.82 11.02
C ALA A 26 15.22 0.12 11.02
N THR A 27 16.24 -0.25 10.25
CA THR A 27 17.39 0.61 9.99
C THR A 27 17.00 1.77 9.07
N ALA A 28 17.75 2.87 9.09
CA ALA A 28 17.51 4.00 8.19
C ALA A 28 17.49 3.55 6.72
N ARG A 29 18.39 2.64 6.32
CA ARG A 29 18.42 2.06 4.97
C ARG A 29 17.10 1.35 4.61
N ARG A 30 16.49 0.63 5.57
CA ARG A 30 15.20 -0.04 5.36
C ARG A 30 14.06 0.95 5.25
N ILE A 31 14.08 2.00 6.06
CA ILE A 31 13.08 3.07 5.99
C ILE A 31 13.13 3.74 4.62
N VAL A 32 14.32 4.10 4.13
CA VAL A 32 14.50 4.68 2.79
C VAL A 32 14.02 3.71 1.71
N GLY A 33 14.40 2.42 1.79
CA GLY A 33 13.91 1.40 0.86
C GLY A 33 12.40 1.23 0.87
N ALA A 34 11.76 1.29 2.04
CA ALA A 34 10.31 1.22 2.16
C ALA A 34 9.61 2.45 1.54
N PHE A 35 10.16 3.64 1.71
CA PHE A 35 9.67 4.85 1.03
C PHE A 35 9.86 4.78 -0.49
N ALA A 36 11.00 4.25 -0.97
CA ALA A 36 11.21 4.02 -2.40
C ALA A 36 10.16 3.05 -2.96
N GLY A 37 9.88 1.95 -2.23
CA GLY A 37 8.79 1.03 -2.55
C GLY A 37 7.43 1.73 -2.62
N GLY A 38 7.13 2.57 -1.62
CA GLY A 38 5.93 3.39 -1.58
C GLY A 38 5.79 4.33 -2.78
N ALA A 39 6.87 5.00 -3.16
CA ALA A 39 6.88 5.91 -4.30
C ALA A 39 6.57 5.19 -5.63
N VAL A 40 7.21 4.03 -5.88
CA VAL A 40 6.93 3.23 -7.08
C VAL A 40 5.50 2.71 -7.08
N VAL A 41 5.01 2.26 -5.93
CA VAL A 41 3.62 1.77 -5.79
C VAL A 41 2.60 2.89 -5.89
N GLY A 42 2.93 4.11 -5.53
CA GLY A 42 2.09 5.28 -5.83
C GLY A 42 1.79 5.39 -7.33
N CYS A 43 2.80 5.24 -8.19
CA CYS A 43 2.61 5.20 -9.65
C CYS A 43 1.80 3.97 -10.09
N PHE A 44 2.11 2.79 -9.54
CA PHE A 44 1.37 1.56 -9.83
C PHE A 44 -0.12 1.70 -9.49
N GLY A 45 -0.44 2.28 -8.32
CA GLY A 45 -1.83 2.51 -7.90
C GLY A 45 -2.60 3.46 -8.82
N ILE A 46 -1.95 4.53 -9.32
CA ILE A 46 -2.53 5.39 -10.35
C ILE A 46 -2.81 4.57 -11.62
N GLY A 47 -1.84 3.78 -12.07
CA GLY A 47 -1.99 2.89 -13.21
C GLY A 47 -3.16 1.91 -13.04
N ALA A 48 -3.30 1.30 -11.85
CA ALA A 48 -4.40 0.39 -11.53
C ALA A 48 -5.77 1.10 -11.61
N ILE A 49 -5.87 2.36 -11.11
CA ILE A 49 -7.12 3.15 -11.23
C ILE A 49 -7.45 3.41 -12.70
N VAL A 50 -6.47 3.83 -13.49
CA VAL A 50 -6.67 4.11 -14.93
C VAL A 50 -7.09 2.85 -15.68
N LEU A 51 -6.37 1.75 -15.50
CA LEU A 51 -6.68 0.47 -16.15
C LEU A 51 -8.03 -0.06 -15.72
N GLY A 52 -8.35 -0.03 -14.44
CA GLY A 52 -9.65 -0.47 -13.94
C GLY A 52 -10.81 0.34 -14.51
N ASN A 53 -10.61 1.65 -14.73
CA ASN A 53 -11.61 2.49 -15.39
C ASN A 53 -11.73 2.17 -16.90
N VAL A 54 -10.61 1.93 -17.60
CA VAL A 54 -10.59 1.53 -19.01
C VAL A 54 -11.28 0.19 -19.22
N PHE A 55 -10.99 -0.81 -18.38
CA PHE A 55 -11.60 -2.13 -18.43
C PHE A 55 -12.97 -2.20 -17.74
N GLN A 56 -13.50 -1.06 -17.30
CA GLN A 56 -14.81 -0.96 -16.64
C GLN A 56 -14.95 -1.86 -15.40
N LEU A 57 -13.84 -2.14 -14.71
CA LEU A 57 -13.83 -2.91 -13.47
C LEU A 57 -14.29 -2.07 -12.28
N TRP A 58 -13.92 -0.79 -12.29
CA TRP A 58 -14.36 0.23 -11.34
C TRP A 58 -14.29 1.62 -11.94
N ARG A 59 -14.97 2.55 -11.30
CA ARG A 59 -14.92 3.98 -11.63
C ARG A 59 -14.55 4.76 -10.38
N VAL A 60 -13.66 5.74 -10.56
CA VAL A 60 -13.27 6.69 -9.50
C VAL A 60 -13.69 8.09 -9.96
N PRO A 61 -14.93 8.54 -9.67
CA PRO A 61 -15.48 9.76 -10.23
C PRO A 61 -14.68 11.02 -9.95
N ILE A 62 -14.02 11.07 -8.78
CA ILE A 62 -13.24 12.23 -8.34
C ILE A 62 -11.78 12.20 -8.82
N PHE A 63 -11.37 11.21 -9.60
CA PHE A 63 -9.95 11.03 -9.93
C PHE A 63 -9.39 12.17 -10.80
N TRP A 64 -10.22 12.70 -11.69
CA TRP A 64 -9.81 13.75 -12.64
C TRP A 64 -10.16 15.17 -12.19
N THR A 65 -11.00 15.32 -11.20
CA THR A 65 -11.44 16.63 -10.68
C THR A 65 -11.63 16.57 -9.17
N PRO A 66 -10.98 17.45 -8.40
CA PRO A 66 -10.11 18.56 -8.77
C PRO A 66 -8.68 18.12 -9.13
N TRP A 67 -7.92 18.97 -9.86
CA TRP A 67 -6.57 18.68 -10.36
C TRP A 67 -5.57 18.19 -9.29
N TYR A 68 -5.73 18.61 -8.06
CA TYR A 68 -4.84 18.23 -6.94
C TYR A 68 -5.12 16.82 -6.41
N PHE A 69 -6.18 16.16 -6.85
CA PHE A 69 -6.53 14.83 -6.32
C PHE A 69 -5.48 13.78 -6.66
N VAL A 70 -5.01 13.73 -7.89
CA VAL A 70 -4.00 12.75 -8.33
C VAL A 70 -2.69 12.86 -7.54
N PRO A 71 -2.07 14.04 -7.38
CA PRO A 71 -0.88 14.19 -6.54
C PRO A 71 -1.12 13.81 -5.08
N LEU A 72 -2.27 14.19 -4.50
CA LEU A 72 -2.60 13.83 -3.13
C LEU A 72 -2.85 12.33 -2.97
N PHE A 73 -3.51 11.70 -3.92
CA PHE A 73 -3.72 10.26 -3.93
C PHE A 73 -2.37 9.53 -4.02
N TYR A 74 -1.49 9.96 -4.92
CA TYR A 74 -0.13 9.41 -5.03
C TYR A 74 0.62 9.48 -3.70
N LEU A 75 0.70 10.65 -3.09
CA LEU A 75 1.40 10.84 -1.81
C LEU A 75 0.74 10.04 -0.68
N GLY A 76 -0.58 10.07 -0.62
CA GLY A 76 -1.35 9.33 0.38
C GLY A 76 -1.12 7.83 0.27
N LEU A 77 -1.14 7.28 -0.95
CA LEU A 77 -0.87 5.87 -1.19
C LEU A 77 0.59 5.54 -0.85
N ALA A 78 1.55 6.30 -1.36
CA ALA A 78 2.98 6.09 -1.11
C ALA A 78 3.30 6.02 0.40
N ILE A 79 2.75 6.94 1.18
CA ILE A 79 2.97 6.99 2.64
C ILE A 79 2.23 5.84 3.34
N SER A 80 0.97 5.57 2.96
CA SER A 80 0.12 4.58 3.66
C SER A 80 0.63 3.15 3.51
N VAL A 81 1.28 2.81 2.38
CA VAL A 81 1.82 1.46 2.13
C VAL A 81 3.22 1.25 2.70
N THR A 82 3.97 2.32 2.98
CA THR A 82 5.34 2.24 3.52
C THR A 82 5.46 1.35 4.78
N PRO A 83 4.55 1.43 5.78
CA PRO A 83 4.57 0.53 6.94
C PRO A 83 4.46 -0.95 6.57
N ILE A 84 3.69 -1.27 5.52
CA ILE A 84 3.49 -2.64 5.05
C ILE A 84 4.83 -3.26 4.63
N TYR A 85 5.69 -2.50 3.95
CA TYR A 85 6.99 -3.01 3.49
C TYR A 85 7.96 -3.28 4.64
N LEU A 86 7.90 -2.50 5.71
CA LEU A 86 8.67 -2.80 6.93
C LEU A 86 8.18 -4.08 7.61
N VAL A 87 6.86 -4.32 7.61
CA VAL A 87 6.28 -5.56 8.13
C VAL A 87 6.66 -6.74 7.24
N THR A 88 6.49 -6.65 5.91
CA THR A 88 6.87 -7.73 4.99
C THR A 88 8.36 -8.04 5.05
N TRP A 89 9.22 -7.03 5.18
CA TRP A 89 10.64 -7.22 5.44
C TRP A 89 10.88 -8.02 6.73
N ARG A 90 10.21 -7.67 7.81
CA ARG A 90 10.37 -8.37 9.09
C ARG A 90 9.90 -9.83 9.00
N LEU A 91 8.79 -10.08 8.29
CA LEU A 91 8.29 -11.42 8.03
C LEU A 91 9.23 -12.22 7.13
N ALA A 92 9.72 -11.62 6.04
CA ALA A 92 10.68 -12.25 5.14
C ALA A 92 12.00 -12.58 5.86
N ARG A 93 12.46 -11.72 6.78
CA ARG A 93 13.63 -11.99 7.59
C ARG A 93 13.45 -13.17 8.54
N ARG A 94 12.26 -13.32 9.13
CA ARG A 94 11.98 -14.38 10.13
C ARG A 94 11.60 -15.70 9.49
N PHE A 95 10.81 -15.67 8.41
CA PHE A 95 10.16 -16.83 7.82
C PHE A 95 10.52 -17.06 6.35
N GLY A 96 11.46 -16.27 5.81
CA GLY A 96 11.83 -16.31 4.39
C GLY A 96 10.66 -15.96 3.47
N TRP A 97 10.67 -16.55 2.27
CA TRP A 97 9.64 -16.33 1.27
C TRP A 97 8.23 -16.79 1.72
N ARG A 98 8.14 -17.74 2.64
CA ARG A 98 6.86 -18.21 3.20
C ARG A 98 6.14 -17.09 3.96
N GLY A 99 6.88 -16.28 4.72
CA GLY A 99 6.30 -15.12 5.42
C GLY A 99 5.75 -14.08 4.45
N LEU A 100 6.45 -13.84 3.34
CA LEU A 100 5.97 -12.94 2.29
C LEU A 100 4.73 -13.52 1.58
N ALA A 101 4.73 -14.81 1.25
CA ALA A 101 3.59 -15.47 0.61
C ALA A 101 2.32 -15.41 1.48
N VAL A 102 2.46 -15.63 2.79
CA VAL A 102 1.32 -15.47 3.74
C VAL A 102 0.82 -14.04 3.72
N CYS A 103 1.71 -13.04 3.74
CA CYS A 103 1.30 -11.64 3.68
C CYS A 103 0.55 -11.31 2.39
N LEU A 104 1.04 -11.80 1.23
CA LEU A 104 0.36 -11.64 -0.06
C LEU A 104 -1.03 -12.28 -0.07
N GLY A 105 -1.15 -13.49 0.49
CA GLY A 105 -2.45 -14.17 0.65
C GLY A 105 -3.43 -13.39 1.52
N VAL A 106 -2.95 -12.86 2.65
CA VAL A 106 -3.76 -12.06 3.57
C VAL A 106 -4.29 -10.80 2.89
N VAL A 107 -3.44 -10.05 2.18
CA VAL A 107 -3.89 -8.81 1.50
C VAL A 107 -4.83 -9.11 0.33
N ALA A 108 -4.64 -10.22 -0.39
CA ALA A 108 -5.53 -10.65 -1.46
C ALA A 108 -6.95 -10.97 -0.95
N VAL A 109 -7.05 -11.52 0.27
CA VAL A 109 -8.34 -11.90 0.87
C VAL A 109 -9.00 -10.73 1.59
N ILE A 110 -8.23 -9.89 2.27
CA ILE A 110 -8.79 -8.79 3.10
C ILE A 110 -9.02 -7.52 2.28
N GLY A 111 -8.20 -7.26 1.26
CA GLY A 111 -8.26 -6.04 0.45
C GLY A 111 -9.63 -5.81 -0.19
N PRO A 112 -10.12 -6.73 -1.04
CA PRO A 112 -11.39 -6.52 -1.74
C PRO A 112 -12.59 -6.31 -0.82
N PRO A 113 -12.86 -7.12 0.21
CA PRO A 113 -13.96 -6.86 1.13
C PRO A 113 -13.86 -5.48 1.80
N ARG A 114 -12.65 -5.05 2.18
CA ARG A 114 -12.42 -3.72 2.75
C ARG A 114 -12.84 -2.62 1.78
N ASP A 115 -12.44 -2.71 0.52
CA ASP A 115 -12.71 -1.69 -0.48
C ASP A 115 -14.19 -1.68 -0.88
N TYR A 116 -14.82 -2.84 -0.98
CA TYR A 116 -16.26 -2.93 -1.18
C TYR A 116 -17.05 -2.29 -0.04
N LEU A 117 -16.71 -2.57 1.23
CA LEU A 117 -17.33 -1.92 2.39
C LEU A 117 -17.11 -0.40 2.39
N TYR A 118 -15.90 0.03 1.98
CA TYR A 118 -15.58 1.44 1.89
C TYR A 118 -16.41 2.14 0.80
N THR A 119 -16.56 1.54 -0.37
CA THR A 119 -17.34 2.12 -1.47
C THR A 119 -18.83 2.14 -1.18
N MET A 120 -19.36 1.15 -0.46
CA MET A 120 -20.75 1.19 0.03
C MET A 120 -21.00 2.41 0.92
N LYS A 121 -20.03 2.77 1.75
CA LYS A 121 -20.12 3.93 2.65
C LYS A 121 -19.84 5.27 1.95
N PHE A 122 -18.99 5.25 0.92
CA PHE A 122 -18.52 6.43 0.20
C PHE A 122 -18.61 6.27 -1.33
N PRO A 123 -19.81 6.14 -1.91
CA PRO A 123 -19.97 5.83 -3.34
C PRO A 123 -19.46 6.93 -4.28
N LYS A 124 -19.27 8.15 -3.78
CA LYS A 124 -18.65 9.25 -4.55
C LYS A 124 -17.16 9.03 -4.84
N TRP A 125 -16.49 8.14 -4.11
CA TRP A 125 -15.06 7.88 -4.26
C TRP A 125 -14.78 6.85 -5.33
N MET A 126 -15.43 5.72 -5.24
CA MET A 126 -15.22 4.58 -6.12
C MET A 126 -16.50 3.78 -6.22
N VAL A 127 -16.75 3.21 -7.38
CA VAL A 127 -17.86 2.29 -7.64
C VAL A 127 -17.32 1.10 -8.39
N PHE A 128 -17.49 -0.10 -7.86
CA PHE A 128 -17.16 -1.34 -8.55
C PHE A 128 -18.23 -1.76 -9.55
N ALA A 129 -17.82 -2.34 -10.67
CA ALA A 129 -18.73 -3.03 -11.55
C ALA A 129 -19.26 -4.32 -10.88
N PRO A 130 -20.44 -4.81 -11.30
CA PRO A 130 -20.95 -6.08 -10.80
C PRO A 130 -20.11 -7.26 -11.30
N GLY A 131 -20.08 -8.34 -10.50
CA GLY A 131 -19.43 -9.60 -10.88
C GLY A 131 -18.14 -9.89 -10.14
N VAL A 132 -17.49 -10.98 -10.52
CA VAL A 132 -16.27 -11.51 -9.87
C VAL A 132 -15.00 -10.83 -10.40
N ALA A 133 -14.99 -10.39 -11.65
CA ALA A 133 -13.81 -9.81 -12.27
C ALA A 133 -13.24 -8.60 -11.52
N PRO A 134 -14.04 -7.62 -11.05
CA PRO A 134 -13.53 -6.52 -10.23
C PRO A 134 -12.91 -6.98 -8.92
N ILE A 135 -13.48 -8.00 -8.27
CA ILE A 135 -12.96 -8.56 -7.01
C ILE A 135 -11.59 -9.16 -7.22
N LEU A 136 -11.42 -9.96 -8.29
CA LEU A 136 -10.13 -10.58 -8.63
C LEU A 136 -9.10 -9.54 -9.04
N ALA A 137 -9.49 -8.53 -9.81
CA ALA A 137 -8.62 -7.43 -10.21
C ALA A 137 -8.15 -6.61 -9.01
N ASP A 138 -9.04 -6.35 -8.05
CA ASP A 138 -8.71 -5.65 -6.82
C ASP A 138 -7.76 -6.49 -5.95
N ALA A 139 -8.02 -7.78 -5.77
CA ALA A 139 -7.11 -8.70 -5.09
C ALA A 139 -5.72 -8.72 -5.76
N ALA A 140 -5.66 -8.79 -7.09
CA ALA A 140 -4.41 -8.73 -7.85
C ALA A 140 -3.69 -7.39 -7.65
N THR A 141 -4.43 -6.28 -7.55
CA THR A 141 -3.87 -4.95 -7.25
C THR A 141 -3.22 -4.93 -5.87
N TYR A 142 -3.87 -5.49 -4.84
CA TYR A 142 -3.27 -5.60 -3.51
C TYR A 142 -2.01 -6.45 -3.49
N VAL A 143 -2.02 -7.59 -4.18
CA VAL A 143 -0.84 -8.45 -4.33
C VAL A 143 0.27 -7.68 -5.04
N GLY A 144 -0.04 -6.98 -6.12
CA GLY A 144 0.91 -6.13 -6.86
C GLY A 144 1.52 -5.04 -5.99
N ILE A 145 0.71 -4.32 -5.24
CA ILE A 145 1.15 -3.27 -4.29
C ILE A 145 2.20 -3.83 -3.32
N VAL A 146 1.92 -4.97 -2.71
CA VAL A 146 2.82 -5.55 -1.70
C VAL A 146 4.06 -6.16 -2.36
N ALA A 147 3.91 -6.91 -3.45
CA ALA A 147 5.02 -7.58 -4.13
C ALA A 147 6.00 -6.58 -4.75
N ILE A 148 5.50 -5.60 -5.50
CA ILE A 148 6.33 -4.57 -6.16
C ILE A 148 7.05 -3.72 -5.11
N GLY A 149 6.33 -3.22 -4.12
CA GLY A 149 6.94 -2.37 -3.10
C GLY A 149 7.98 -3.10 -2.25
N HIS A 150 7.73 -4.38 -1.92
CA HIS A 150 8.71 -5.22 -1.25
C HIS A 150 9.95 -5.48 -2.12
N ALA A 151 9.77 -5.76 -3.42
CA ALA A 151 10.85 -5.96 -4.37
C ALA A 151 11.71 -4.70 -4.51
N VAL A 152 11.09 -3.52 -4.65
CA VAL A 152 11.82 -2.23 -4.70
C VAL A 152 12.58 -1.98 -3.41
N MET A 153 11.95 -2.20 -2.26
CA MET A 153 12.65 -2.09 -0.97
C MET A 153 13.84 -3.05 -0.89
N TYR A 154 13.70 -4.28 -1.38
CA TYR A 154 14.79 -5.25 -1.45
C TYR A 154 15.93 -4.77 -2.34
N LEU A 155 15.63 -4.22 -3.52
CA LEU A 155 16.64 -3.69 -4.44
C LEU A 155 17.41 -2.50 -3.84
N VAL A 156 16.73 -1.60 -3.14
CA VAL A 156 17.34 -0.40 -2.54
C VAL A 156 18.10 -0.71 -1.27
N ALA A 157 17.55 -1.57 -0.43
CA ALA A 157 18.06 -1.83 0.91
C ALA A 157 18.78 -3.18 1.05
N GLY A 158 18.86 -3.99 -0.01
CA GLY A 158 19.48 -5.32 -0.01
C GLY A 158 18.66 -6.41 0.69
N PRO A 159 19.17 -7.64 0.75
CA PRO A 159 18.47 -8.78 1.32
C PRO A 159 18.21 -8.62 2.82
N SER A 160 17.06 -9.14 3.27
CA SER A 160 16.63 -9.03 4.67
C SER A 160 17.52 -9.79 5.66
N SER A 161 18.24 -10.79 5.18
CA SER A 161 19.16 -11.62 5.97
C SER A 161 20.44 -10.90 6.42
N GLU A 162 20.85 -9.88 5.67
CA GLU A 162 22.10 -9.14 5.92
C GLU A 162 21.96 -8.02 6.95
N ASP A 163 20.74 -7.65 7.30
CA ASP A 163 20.52 -6.56 8.25
C ASP A 163 20.85 -6.98 9.68
N ARG A 164 21.75 -6.24 10.30
CA ARG A 164 21.86 -6.25 11.76
C ARG A 164 20.66 -5.51 12.35
N LEU A 165 19.91 -6.16 13.22
CA LEU A 165 18.91 -5.45 14.02
C LEU A 165 19.63 -4.37 14.83
N ARG A 166 19.08 -3.17 14.84
CA ARG A 166 19.57 -2.10 15.72
C ARG A 166 19.62 -2.66 17.14
N ASN A 167 20.83 -2.81 17.67
CA ASN A 167 21.04 -3.30 19.03
C ASN A 167 20.28 -2.41 20.01
N LYS A 168 19.74 -3.02 21.07
CA LYS A 168 19.25 -2.26 22.22
C LYS A 168 20.43 -1.47 22.75
N ALA A 169 20.40 -0.15 22.59
CA ALA A 169 21.21 0.73 23.41
C ALA A 169 20.62 0.78 24.80
#